data_8c47431b00eef929a8ded3216e77d549
#
_entry.id   8c47431b00eef929a8ded3216e77d549
#
_cell.length_a   1.000
_cell.length_b   1.000
_cell.length_c   1.000
_cell.angle_alpha   90.00
_cell.angle_beta   90.00
_cell.angle_gamma   90.00
#
_symmetry.space_group_name_H-M   'P 1'
#
loop_
_entity.id
_entity.type
_entity.pdbx_description
1 polymer ?
#
loop_
_entity_poly.entity_id
_entity_poly.type
_entity_poly.pdbx_seq_one_letter_code
_entity_poly.pdbx_strand_id
1 'polypeptide(L)'
;MDNVQFEQGCTLFFSIMENVQLILSPLEAHNAEQRYRVVKRSIDARQRELKVLLTILVDEKGHKVEREAPIPLYEPPHFQDVHHAERTAIIIGAGPAGLFAALTLLEHGIRPIVYERGKEVSARKVDIARLNRNLGLNPESNYCFGEGGAGTFSDGKLFSRSKKRGNMQRVMELFHYFGAKDNVLYEAHAHIGSDKLPSIIRAMRECIIAHGGEIHFETCVDKSLFHNLSTPSLRGAGESHPPIILSIGHSAHDTYRMLLEEGVALEPKGFAMGVRVEHPQSLINQLMYHNQPQEVIDLVGNASYSLVTQVQGRGVYSFCMCPGGHIVPAGSSAESCVVNGMSASHRNSPYANSGMVVEIRPEDVRAEAYMYGSGIDTLEFQEWLEHEAFLHGGTDNQAPAQRLRDFVEGRLSRDLPACSYLPGVVSSRLDEWLPAHIGLRLQQGFRDFERKYPGFLTNEAVILGVESRSSSAVRIPRAPETLQSVSTPNLYPCGEGAGYAGGITSSALDGINAALKIAEKYNL
;
A
#
# COMPACT_ATOMS: atom_id res chain seq x y z
N MET A 1 20.34 8.58 41.41
CA MET A 1 19.74 7.38 42.04
C MET A 1 18.24 7.55 41.83
N ASP A 2 17.65 6.65 41.03
CA ASP A 2 16.24 6.37 40.78
C ASP A 2 15.88 6.27 39.29
N ASN A 3 16.50 5.28 38.63
CA ASN A 3 16.11 4.92 37.25
C ASN A 3 16.25 3.41 36.93
N VAL A 4 16.09 2.53 37.92
CA VAL A 4 16.32 1.09 37.72
C VAL A 4 15.08 0.21 37.99
N GLN A 5 13.91 0.77 38.30
CA GLN A 5 12.74 -0.07 38.67
C GLN A 5 11.62 -0.16 37.62
N PHE A 6 11.74 0.49 36.44
CA PHE A 6 10.67 0.46 35.41
C PHE A 6 10.78 -0.66 34.39
N GLU A 7 11.96 -1.26 34.19
CA GLU A 7 12.17 -2.23 33.08
C GLU A 7 11.66 -3.66 33.31
N GLN A 8 11.48 -4.07 34.56
CA GLN A 8 11.00 -5.46 34.85
C GLN A 8 9.49 -5.56 35.10
N GLY A 9 8.81 -4.45 35.32
CA GLY A 9 7.37 -4.45 35.63
C GLY A 9 6.44 -4.54 34.43
N CYS A 10 6.83 -4.04 33.28
CA CYS A 10 5.94 -3.92 32.13
C CYS A 10 5.73 -5.24 31.39
N THR A 11 6.78 -6.03 31.22
CA THR A 11 6.71 -7.35 30.55
C THR A 11 5.90 -8.37 31.37
N LEU A 12 5.93 -8.28 32.68
CA LEU A 12 5.13 -9.12 33.58
C LEU A 12 3.63 -8.75 33.60
N PHE A 13 3.30 -7.45 33.42
CA PHE A 13 1.90 -7.00 33.41
C PHE A 13 1.10 -7.51 32.23
N PHE A 14 1.70 -7.62 31.04
CA PHE A 14 1.02 -8.11 29.83
C PHE A 14 0.82 -9.64 29.81
N SER A 15 1.57 -10.41 30.59
CA SER A 15 1.48 -11.88 30.60
C SER A 15 0.30 -12.42 31.43
N ILE A 16 -0.37 -11.58 32.21
CA ILE A 16 -1.40 -11.98 33.19
C ILE A 16 -2.81 -11.52 32.77
N MET A 17 -2.92 -10.68 31.71
CA MET A 17 -4.23 -10.18 31.24
C MET A 17 -4.87 -11.12 30.23
N GLU A 18 -6.13 -11.42 30.44
CA GLU A 18 -6.96 -12.21 29.53
C GLU A 18 -7.81 -11.32 28.62
N ASN A 19 -8.43 -11.92 27.61
CA ASN A 19 -9.30 -11.22 26.66
C ASN A 19 -10.67 -11.88 26.63
N VAL A 20 -11.73 -11.07 26.63
CA VAL A 20 -13.10 -11.54 26.43
C VAL A 20 -13.66 -11.05 25.12
N GLN A 21 -14.21 -11.96 24.31
CA GLN A 21 -14.87 -11.60 23.05
C GLN A 21 -16.37 -11.43 23.28
N LEU A 22 -16.91 -10.33 22.77
CA LEU A 22 -18.33 -9.98 22.80
C LEU A 22 -18.86 -9.90 21.37
N ILE A 23 -20.10 -10.29 21.17
CA ILE A 23 -20.85 -10.12 19.91
C ILE A 23 -21.98 -9.16 20.22
N LEU A 24 -21.90 -7.95 19.69
CA LEU A 24 -22.73 -6.82 20.07
C LEU A 24 -23.46 -6.23 18.85
N SER A 25 -24.59 -5.57 19.07
CA SER A 25 -25.14 -4.65 18.09
C SER A 25 -24.21 -3.43 17.90
N PRO A 26 -24.32 -2.67 16.80
CA PRO A 26 -23.47 -1.49 16.57
C PRO A 26 -23.51 -0.47 17.72
N LEU A 27 -24.68 -0.22 18.29
CA LEU A 27 -24.83 0.73 19.40
C LEU A 27 -24.21 0.23 20.71
N GLU A 28 -24.41 -1.05 21.04
CA GLU A 28 -23.77 -1.66 22.23
C GLU A 28 -22.25 -1.67 22.10
N ALA A 29 -21.74 -1.95 20.90
CA ALA A 29 -20.32 -1.91 20.63
C ALA A 29 -19.74 -0.50 20.78
N HIS A 30 -20.41 0.51 20.22
CA HIS A 30 -20.02 1.91 20.38
C HIS A 30 -19.95 2.31 21.87
N ASN A 31 -20.95 1.98 22.67
CA ASN A 31 -20.96 2.26 24.10
C ASN A 31 -19.84 1.51 24.85
N ALA A 32 -19.55 0.26 24.49
CA ALA A 32 -18.48 -0.51 25.08
C ALA A 32 -17.08 0.05 24.72
N GLU A 33 -16.88 0.52 23.50
CA GLU A 33 -15.65 1.16 23.04
C GLU A 33 -15.33 2.48 23.77
N GLN A 34 -16.37 3.22 24.19
CA GLN A 34 -16.19 4.43 24.99
C GLN A 34 -15.74 4.11 26.43
N ARG A 35 -16.09 2.94 26.94
CA ARG A 35 -15.90 2.58 28.35
C ARG A 35 -14.72 1.67 28.60
N TYR A 36 -14.47 0.71 27.72
CA TYR A 36 -13.52 -0.36 27.95
C TYR A 36 -12.33 -0.34 27.00
N ARG A 37 -11.21 -0.93 27.40
CA ARG A 37 -10.04 -1.10 26.57
C ARG A 37 -10.25 -2.21 25.54
N VAL A 38 -10.31 -1.80 24.27
CA VAL A 38 -10.50 -2.71 23.14
C VAL A 38 -9.13 -3.18 22.63
N VAL A 39 -9.02 -4.48 22.37
CA VAL A 39 -7.82 -5.11 21.77
C VAL A 39 -8.09 -5.68 20.39
N LYS A 40 -9.37 -5.84 20.00
CA LYS A 40 -9.75 -6.19 18.63
C LYS A 40 -11.18 -5.76 18.33
N ARG A 41 -11.40 -5.26 17.12
CA ARG A 41 -12.72 -4.89 16.59
C ARG A 41 -12.87 -5.39 15.16
N SER A 42 -14.03 -5.96 14.84
CA SER A 42 -14.41 -6.29 13.47
C SER A 42 -15.93 -6.23 13.30
N ILE A 43 -16.39 -5.96 12.06
CA ILE A 43 -17.81 -5.92 11.70
C ILE A 43 -18.15 -7.22 10.99
N ASP A 44 -19.25 -7.86 11.38
CA ASP A 44 -19.84 -8.99 10.69
C ASP A 44 -21.14 -8.55 9.98
N ALA A 45 -21.07 -8.44 8.66
CA ALA A 45 -22.17 -8.05 7.79
C ALA A 45 -22.69 -9.22 6.92
N ARG A 46 -22.41 -10.46 7.30
CA ARG A 46 -22.84 -11.65 6.52
C ARG A 46 -24.35 -11.91 6.64
N GLN A 47 -24.96 -11.43 7.68
CA GLN A 47 -26.40 -11.55 7.92
C GLN A 47 -27.08 -10.19 7.84
N ARG A 48 -28.41 -10.19 7.72
CA ARG A 48 -29.22 -8.97 7.63
C ARG A 48 -28.99 -8.04 8.82
N GLU A 49 -28.81 -8.59 10.02
CA GLU A 49 -28.50 -7.82 11.23
C GLU A 49 -26.97 -7.70 11.36
N LEU A 50 -26.45 -6.48 11.35
CA LEU A 50 -25.03 -6.23 11.55
C LEU A 50 -24.63 -6.56 12.98
N LYS A 51 -23.50 -7.26 13.14
CA LYS A 51 -22.87 -7.54 14.43
C LYS A 51 -21.47 -6.92 14.48
N VAL A 52 -21.08 -6.45 15.64
CA VAL A 52 -19.70 -6.03 15.92
C VAL A 52 -19.09 -7.05 16.88
N LEU A 53 -17.99 -7.65 16.47
CA LEU A 53 -17.16 -8.52 17.29
C LEU A 53 -16.12 -7.65 17.98
N LEU A 54 -16.23 -7.53 19.28
CA LEU A 54 -15.37 -6.71 20.11
C LEU A 54 -14.64 -7.58 21.11
N THR A 55 -13.30 -7.50 21.13
CA THR A 55 -12.48 -8.15 22.15
C THR A 55 -12.00 -7.08 23.13
N ILE A 56 -12.27 -7.28 24.41
CA ILE A 56 -11.98 -6.35 25.49
C ILE A 56 -10.97 -6.98 26.43
N LEU A 57 -10.03 -6.19 26.93
CA LEU A 57 -9.05 -6.57 27.92
C LEU A 57 -9.73 -6.79 29.29
N VAL A 58 -9.36 -7.86 30.00
CA VAL A 58 -9.80 -8.15 31.36
C VAL A 58 -8.61 -8.33 32.29
N ASP A 59 -8.79 -8.00 33.57
CA ASP A 59 -7.82 -8.22 34.63
C ASP A 59 -7.81 -9.69 35.11
N GLU A 60 -6.91 -10.02 36.00
CA GLU A 60 -6.77 -11.36 36.59
C GLU A 60 -8.04 -11.89 37.29
N LYS A 61 -8.95 -10.99 37.66
CA LYS A 61 -10.24 -11.32 38.29
C LYS A 61 -11.37 -11.40 37.29
N GLY A 62 -11.08 -11.22 36.01
CA GLY A 62 -12.07 -11.21 34.93
C GLY A 62 -12.88 -9.89 34.79
N HIS A 63 -12.47 -8.81 35.49
CA HIS A 63 -13.10 -7.51 35.33
C HIS A 63 -12.62 -6.82 34.06
N LYS A 64 -13.52 -6.20 33.31
CA LYS A 64 -13.21 -5.44 32.10
C LYS A 64 -12.35 -4.22 32.45
N VAL A 65 -11.22 -4.08 31.80
CA VAL A 65 -10.32 -2.94 31.97
C VAL A 65 -10.94 -1.69 31.36
N GLU A 66 -10.99 -0.62 32.12
CA GLU A 66 -11.50 0.68 31.62
C GLU A 66 -10.56 1.27 30.57
N ARG A 67 -11.11 2.05 29.65
CA ARG A 67 -10.35 2.66 28.54
C ARG A 67 -9.21 3.54 29.04
N GLU A 68 -9.49 4.34 30.06
CA GLU A 68 -8.56 5.33 30.65
C GLU A 68 -7.59 4.71 31.68
N ALA A 69 -7.59 3.37 31.84
CA ALA A 69 -6.68 2.72 32.78
C ALA A 69 -5.22 3.06 32.41
N PRO A 70 -4.36 3.37 33.40
CA PRO A 70 -2.96 3.77 33.19
C PRO A 70 -2.05 2.58 32.85
N ILE A 71 -2.46 1.80 31.87
CA ILE A 71 -1.72 0.64 31.37
C ILE A 71 -1.17 1.01 30.00
N PRO A 72 0.15 0.92 29.74
CA PRO A 72 0.71 1.23 28.43
C PRO A 72 0.11 0.30 27.36
N LEU A 73 -0.08 0.82 26.15
CA LEU A 73 -0.62 0.04 25.02
C LEU A 73 0.42 -0.94 24.47
N TYR A 74 1.69 -0.58 24.55
CA TYR A 74 2.87 -1.36 24.12
C TYR A 74 4.13 -0.70 24.70
N GLU A 75 5.27 -1.36 24.57
CA GLU A 75 6.57 -0.77 24.90
C GLU A 75 6.98 0.23 23.83
N PRO A 76 7.27 1.52 24.18
CA PRO A 76 7.73 2.51 23.21
C PRO A 76 9.02 2.04 22.51
N PRO A 77 9.20 2.38 21.21
CA PRO A 77 10.45 2.08 20.53
C PRO A 77 11.61 2.86 21.18
N HIS A 78 12.78 2.26 21.22
CA HIS A 78 13.99 2.90 21.66
C HIS A 78 14.97 3.08 20.49
N PHE A 79 15.20 4.32 20.08
CA PHE A 79 16.13 4.65 19.01
C PHE A 79 17.47 5.10 19.59
N GLN A 80 18.57 4.54 19.08
CA GLN A 80 19.91 4.89 19.51
C GLN A 80 20.40 6.13 18.76
N ASP A 81 21.22 6.94 19.41
CA ASP A 81 21.96 8.02 18.76
C ASP A 81 23.10 7.45 17.93
N VAL A 82 23.05 7.64 16.61
CA VAL A 82 23.99 7.08 15.64
C VAL A 82 24.84 8.14 14.93
N HIS A 83 24.87 9.38 15.45
CA HIS A 83 25.69 10.47 14.85
C HIS A 83 27.17 10.07 14.68
N HIS A 84 27.68 9.25 15.56
CA HIS A 84 29.07 8.79 15.55
C HIS A 84 29.20 7.27 15.33
N ALA A 85 28.14 6.61 14.82
CA ALA A 85 28.19 5.19 14.55
C ALA A 85 29.17 4.87 13.41
N GLU A 86 30.05 3.90 13.65
CA GLU A 86 30.98 3.38 12.63
C GLU A 86 30.27 2.58 11.54
N ARG A 87 29.12 1.97 11.91
CA ARG A 87 28.33 1.11 11.02
C ARG A 87 27.25 1.93 10.33
N THR A 88 27.22 1.82 9.03
CA THR A 88 26.22 2.48 8.18
C THR A 88 25.51 1.48 7.30
N ALA A 89 24.29 1.81 6.87
CA ALA A 89 23.56 1.08 5.83
C ALA A 89 22.89 2.09 4.89
N ILE A 90 22.96 1.80 3.60
CA ILE A 90 22.34 2.62 2.55
C ILE A 90 20.93 2.10 2.29
N ILE A 91 19.97 3.01 2.10
CA ILE A 91 18.59 2.68 1.76
C ILE A 91 18.22 3.46 0.49
N ILE A 92 17.78 2.76 -0.54
CA ILE A 92 17.31 3.36 -1.79
C ILE A 92 15.79 3.31 -1.81
N GLY A 93 15.16 4.49 -1.62
CA GLY A 93 13.72 4.69 -1.53
C GLY A 93 13.20 4.93 -0.10
N ALA A 94 12.53 6.06 0.12
CA ALA A 94 11.90 6.44 1.39
C ALA A 94 10.41 6.05 1.48
N GLY A 95 10.02 4.93 0.86
CA GLY A 95 8.70 4.33 1.01
C GLY A 95 8.57 3.57 2.34
N PRO A 96 7.43 2.85 2.58
CA PRO A 96 7.23 2.13 3.85
C PRO A 96 8.36 1.15 4.18
N ALA A 97 8.88 0.42 3.19
CA ALA A 97 9.99 -0.50 3.42
C ALA A 97 11.25 0.24 3.89
N GLY A 98 11.63 1.33 3.21
CA GLY A 98 12.84 2.09 3.55
C GLY A 98 12.74 2.81 4.88
N LEU A 99 11.61 3.47 5.19
CA LEU A 99 11.43 4.19 6.46
C LEU A 99 11.43 3.24 7.67
N PHE A 100 10.73 2.10 7.57
CA PHE A 100 10.73 1.11 8.66
C PHE A 100 12.08 0.40 8.79
N ALA A 101 12.80 0.18 7.69
CA ALA A 101 14.18 -0.30 7.75
C ALA A 101 15.09 0.71 8.46
N ALA A 102 14.98 2.01 8.14
CA ALA A 102 15.78 3.05 8.78
C ALA A 102 15.53 3.12 10.29
N LEU A 103 14.26 3.09 10.73
CA LEU A 103 13.92 3.04 12.15
C LEU A 103 14.48 1.80 12.86
N THR A 104 14.40 0.63 12.22
CA THR A 104 14.95 -0.62 12.77
C THR A 104 16.48 -0.57 12.86
N LEU A 105 17.16 0.02 11.88
CA LEU A 105 18.61 0.21 11.95
C LEU A 105 19.01 1.12 13.11
N LEU A 106 18.24 2.19 13.39
CA LEU A 106 18.45 3.03 14.58
C LEU A 106 18.30 2.26 15.89
N GLU A 107 17.31 1.35 16.00
CA GLU A 107 17.14 0.51 17.18
C GLU A 107 18.38 -0.37 17.45
N HIS A 108 19.17 -0.67 16.41
CA HIS A 108 20.37 -1.51 16.46
C HIS A 108 21.69 -0.71 16.36
N GLY A 109 21.66 0.62 16.52
CA GLY A 109 22.87 1.44 16.49
C GLY A 109 23.57 1.51 15.13
N ILE A 110 22.86 1.29 14.04
CA ILE A 110 23.36 1.38 12.66
C ILE A 110 22.82 2.66 12.02
N ARG A 111 23.71 3.49 11.48
CA ARG A 111 23.34 4.76 10.84
C ARG A 111 22.69 4.53 9.47
N PRO A 112 21.40 4.86 9.26
CA PRO A 112 20.77 4.79 7.95
C PRO A 112 21.10 6.02 7.12
N ILE A 113 21.42 5.80 5.83
CA ILE A 113 21.58 6.85 4.80
C ILE A 113 20.57 6.55 3.70
N VAL A 114 19.53 7.38 3.60
CA VAL A 114 18.38 7.15 2.70
C VAL A 114 18.48 8.07 1.49
N TYR A 115 18.34 7.51 0.29
CA TYR A 115 18.20 8.24 -0.97
C TYR A 115 16.77 8.12 -1.47
N GLU A 116 16.10 9.25 -1.68
CA GLU A 116 14.74 9.31 -2.23
C GLU A 116 14.74 10.20 -3.49
N ARG A 117 14.23 9.64 -4.59
CA ARG A 117 14.19 10.34 -5.88
C ARG A 117 13.28 11.56 -5.87
N GLY A 118 12.17 11.48 -5.13
CA GLY A 118 11.18 12.54 -5.08
C GLY A 118 11.39 13.52 -3.92
N LYS A 119 10.42 14.42 -3.81
CA LYS A 119 10.44 15.49 -2.80
C LYS A 119 9.96 15.01 -1.44
N GLU A 120 10.29 15.80 -0.42
CA GLU A 120 9.68 15.65 0.91
C GLU A 120 8.16 15.88 0.85
N VAL A 121 7.44 15.35 1.83
CA VAL A 121 5.97 15.21 1.79
C VAL A 121 5.21 16.53 1.60
N SER A 122 5.73 17.66 2.09
CA SER A 122 5.06 18.96 1.96
C SER A 122 5.20 19.52 0.54
N ALA A 123 6.39 19.45 -0.04
CA ALA A 123 6.64 19.87 -1.42
C ALA A 123 5.95 18.94 -2.43
N ARG A 124 5.93 17.63 -2.15
CA ARG A 124 5.22 16.61 -2.95
C ARG A 124 3.72 16.89 -3.06
N LYS A 125 3.06 17.44 -2.01
CA LYS A 125 1.65 17.85 -2.07
C LYS A 125 1.37 18.85 -3.20
N VAL A 126 2.30 19.74 -3.49
CA VAL A 126 2.16 20.74 -4.57
C VAL A 126 2.16 20.04 -5.92
N ASP A 127 3.08 19.10 -6.14
CA ASP A 127 3.16 18.34 -7.40
C ASP A 127 1.88 17.49 -7.62
N ILE A 128 1.38 16.86 -6.56
CA ILE A 128 0.12 16.09 -6.59
C ILE A 128 -1.08 17.00 -6.89
N ALA A 129 -1.14 18.20 -6.30
CA ALA A 129 -2.22 19.15 -6.57
C ALA A 129 -2.20 19.66 -8.03
N ARG A 130 -1.01 19.83 -8.62
CA ARG A 130 -0.84 20.17 -10.04
C ARG A 130 -1.33 19.03 -10.93
N LEU A 131 -0.93 17.80 -10.65
CA LEU A 131 -1.34 16.61 -11.39
C LEU A 131 -2.87 16.44 -11.37
N ASN A 132 -3.51 16.56 -10.21
CA ASN A 132 -4.97 16.48 -10.08
C ASN A 132 -5.73 17.57 -10.85
N ARG A 133 -5.09 18.72 -11.09
CA ARG A 133 -5.67 19.84 -11.87
C ARG A 133 -5.29 19.81 -13.35
N ASN A 134 -4.68 18.74 -13.80
CA ASN A 134 -4.16 18.60 -15.17
C ASN A 134 -3.14 19.70 -15.56
N LEU A 135 -2.31 20.13 -14.59
CA LEU A 135 -1.28 21.16 -14.78
C LEU A 135 0.13 20.56 -14.98
N GLY A 136 0.20 19.30 -15.39
CA GLY A 136 1.42 18.55 -15.68
C GLY A 136 1.86 17.63 -14.56
N LEU A 137 2.56 16.57 -14.95
CA LEU A 137 3.19 15.56 -14.10
C LEU A 137 4.64 15.95 -13.80
N ASN A 138 5.05 15.85 -12.54
CA ASN A 138 6.46 15.78 -12.19
C ASN A 138 6.88 14.29 -12.16
N PRO A 139 7.77 13.82 -13.05
CA PRO A 139 8.13 12.41 -13.15
C PRO A 139 8.85 11.89 -11.89
N GLU A 140 9.53 12.76 -11.14
CA GLU A 140 10.27 12.39 -9.94
C GLU A 140 9.45 12.59 -8.64
N SER A 141 8.33 13.33 -8.68
CA SER A 141 7.53 13.64 -7.49
C SER A 141 6.04 13.65 -7.82
N ASN A 142 5.34 12.56 -7.48
CA ASN A 142 3.95 12.31 -7.85
C ASN A 142 3.29 11.33 -6.87
N TYR A 143 2.21 10.63 -7.25
CA TYR A 143 1.59 9.61 -6.40
C TYR A 143 2.46 8.37 -6.16
N CYS A 144 3.43 8.08 -7.04
CA CYS A 144 4.32 6.92 -6.93
C CYS A 144 5.60 7.22 -6.17
N PHE A 145 6.18 8.41 -6.39
CA PHE A 145 7.50 8.81 -5.92
C PHE A 145 7.45 9.99 -4.95
N GLY A 146 8.41 10.01 -4.04
CA GLY A 146 8.57 10.98 -2.97
C GLY A 146 8.39 10.35 -1.59
N GLU A 147 8.66 11.12 -0.55
CA GLU A 147 8.65 10.71 0.86
C GLU A 147 7.41 9.90 1.23
N GLY A 148 7.63 8.73 1.83
CA GLY A 148 6.59 7.77 2.21
C GLY A 148 6.08 6.90 1.05
N GLY A 149 6.60 7.09 -0.19
CA GLY A 149 6.26 6.31 -1.38
C GLY A 149 4.79 6.42 -1.79
N ALA A 150 4.28 5.46 -2.55
CA ALA A 150 2.90 5.42 -3.02
C ALA A 150 1.86 5.31 -1.87
N GLY A 151 2.30 4.88 -0.68
CA GLY A 151 1.45 4.76 0.51
C GLY A 151 0.98 6.08 1.09
N THR A 152 1.77 7.15 1.00
CA THR A 152 1.55 8.43 1.70
C THR A 152 0.22 9.09 1.37
N PHE A 153 -0.20 9.07 0.11
CA PHE A 153 -1.45 9.67 -0.36
C PHE A 153 -2.49 8.63 -0.78
N SER A 154 -2.40 7.43 -0.21
CA SER A 154 -3.38 6.35 -0.37
C SER A 154 -4.45 6.37 0.73
N ASP A 155 -5.40 5.42 0.71
CA ASP A 155 -6.32 5.17 1.83
C ASP A 155 -5.58 4.78 3.13
N GLY A 156 -4.33 4.34 3.02
CA GLY A 156 -3.55 3.96 4.19
C GLY A 156 -4.05 2.68 4.87
N LYS A 157 -4.52 1.71 4.11
CA LYS A 157 -4.92 0.40 4.63
C LYS A 157 -3.74 -0.32 5.23
N LEU A 158 -3.91 -0.80 6.47
CA LEU A 158 -2.89 -1.51 7.23
C LEU A 158 -3.13 -3.02 7.29
N PHE A 159 -4.25 -3.49 6.78
CA PHE A 159 -4.55 -4.92 6.76
C PHE A 159 -3.66 -5.68 5.77
N SER A 160 -3.08 -6.79 6.21
CA SER A 160 -2.35 -7.74 5.37
C SER A 160 -2.86 -9.16 5.62
N ARG A 161 -3.06 -9.94 4.55
CA ARG A 161 -3.45 -11.36 4.63
C ARG A 161 -2.29 -12.27 5.05
N SER A 162 -1.05 -11.80 4.89
CA SER A 162 0.15 -12.60 5.16
C SER A 162 0.57 -12.49 6.62
N LYS A 163 0.17 -13.46 7.45
CA LYS A 163 0.58 -13.58 8.86
C LYS A 163 1.98 -14.20 9.05
N LYS A 164 2.58 -14.76 7.99
CA LYS A 164 3.84 -15.52 8.06
C LYS A 164 5.11 -14.67 7.98
N ARG A 165 5.00 -13.35 7.78
CA ARG A 165 6.15 -12.49 7.44
C ARG A 165 6.77 -11.73 8.61
N GLY A 166 6.27 -11.88 9.82
CA GLY A 166 6.80 -11.19 11.01
C GLY A 166 5.72 -10.57 11.89
N ASN A 167 6.14 -9.76 12.86
CA ASN A 167 5.27 -9.11 13.83
C ASN A 167 4.55 -7.89 13.22
N MET A 168 3.35 -8.10 12.67
CA MET A 168 2.51 -7.01 12.14
C MET A 168 2.15 -5.99 13.22
N GLN A 169 2.01 -6.42 14.47
CA GLN A 169 1.66 -5.53 15.58
C GLN A 169 2.71 -4.44 15.76
N ARG A 170 4.01 -4.77 15.60
CA ARG A 170 5.10 -3.78 15.65
C ARG A 170 4.93 -2.65 14.63
N VAL A 171 4.44 -2.95 13.43
CA VAL A 171 4.17 -1.91 12.41
C VAL A 171 3.03 -0.99 12.86
N MET A 172 1.97 -1.56 13.46
CA MET A 172 0.84 -0.77 14.00
C MET A 172 1.29 0.13 15.16
N GLU A 173 2.11 -0.41 16.06
CA GLU A 173 2.69 0.31 17.20
C GLU A 173 3.56 1.49 16.75
N LEU A 174 4.41 1.30 15.75
CA LEU A 174 5.21 2.39 15.17
C LEU A 174 4.33 3.45 14.51
N PHE A 175 3.31 3.08 13.73
CA PHE A 175 2.37 4.06 13.19
C PHE A 175 1.67 4.84 14.29
N HIS A 176 1.24 4.15 15.36
CA HIS A 176 0.61 4.80 16.52
C HIS A 176 1.59 5.72 17.25
N TYR A 177 2.82 5.27 17.49
CA TYR A 177 3.88 6.07 18.11
C TYR A 177 4.13 7.39 17.37
N PHE A 178 4.09 7.36 16.04
CA PHE A 178 4.25 8.54 15.19
C PHE A 178 2.95 9.32 14.92
N GLY A 179 1.86 9.02 15.62
CA GLY A 179 0.65 9.84 15.66
C GLY A 179 -0.56 9.29 14.93
N ALA A 180 -0.60 8.01 14.58
CA ALA A 180 -1.84 7.38 14.17
C ALA A 180 -2.78 7.21 15.38
N LYS A 181 -4.09 7.15 15.13
CA LYS A 181 -5.10 6.96 16.18
C LYS A 181 -5.02 5.54 16.78
N ASP A 182 -5.48 5.38 18.02
CA ASP A 182 -5.51 4.09 18.75
C ASP A 182 -6.16 2.96 17.97
N ASN A 183 -7.15 3.27 17.13
CA ASN A 183 -7.88 2.25 16.37
C ASN A 183 -6.98 1.43 15.43
N VAL A 184 -5.81 1.93 15.02
CA VAL A 184 -4.86 1.15 14.22
C VAL A 184 -4.34 -0.08 14.96
N LEU A 185 -4.33 -0.06 16.29
CA LEU A 185 -3.86 -1.15 17.14
C LEU A 185 -4.85 -2.30 17.24
N TYR A 186 -6.15 -2.05 17.04
CA TYR A 186 -7.18 -3.05 17.33
C TYR A 186 -8.21 -3.28 16.20
N GLU A 187 -8.34 -2.40 15.23
CA GLU A 187 -9.26 -2.64 14.11
C GLU A 187 -8.73 -3.70 13.14
N ALA A 188 -9.57 -4.70 12.83
CA ALA A 188 -9.21 -5.78 11.90
C ALA A 188 -8.89 -5.27 10.48
N HIS A 189 -9.50 -4.16 10.07
CA HIS A 189 -9.27 -3.49 8.79
C HIS A 189 -8.89 -2.01 9.01
N ALA A 190 -7.88 -1.82 9.86
CA ALA A 190 -7.38 -0.49 10.18
C ALA A 190 -6.91 0.29 8.95
N HIS A 191 -7.14 1.60 8.97
CA HIS A 191 -6.65 2.54 7.97
C HIS A 191 -6.29 3.87 8.63
N ILE A 192 -5.43 4.63 7.99
CA ILE A 192 -4.97 5.93 8.50
C ILE A 192 -5.63 7.08 7.74
N GLY A 193 -5.66 7.00 6.41
CA GLY A 193 -6.19 8.03 5.52
C GLY A 193 -5.12 8.95 4.94
N SER A 194 -5.37 9.40 3.71
CA SER A 194 -4.46 10.24 2.94
C SER A 194 -4.21 11.64 3.55
N ASP A 195 -5.08 12.10 4.45
CA ASP A 195 -4.97 13.37 5.18
C ASP A 195 -4.06 13.27 6.42
N LYS A 196 -3.89 12.08 7.00
CA LYS A 196 -3.12 11.84 8.23
C LYS A 196 -1.72 11.27 7.98
N LEU A 197 -1.58 10.39 6.99
CA LEU A 197 -0.29 9.78 6.64
C LEU A 197 0.85 10.79 6.45
N PRO A 198 0.66 11.94 5.78
CA PRO A 198 1.75 12.91 5.58
C PRO A 198 2.40 13.42 6.87
N SER A 199 1.62 13.62 7.93
CA SER A 199 2.15 14.08 9.24
C SER A 199 2.92 12.97 9.95
N ILE A 200 2.45 11.73 9.86
CA ILE A 200 3.10 10.56 10.44
C ILE A 200 4.45 10.28 9.74
N ILE A 201 4.46 10.31 8.42
CA ILE A 201 5.69 10.12 7.62
C ILE A 201 6.72 11.21 7.94
N ARG A 202 6.29 12.47 8.08
CA ARG A 202 7.16 13.55 8.52
C ARG A 202 7.75 13.27 9.91
N ALA A 203 6.95 12.85 10.88
CA ALA A 203 7.41 12.53 12.22
C ALA A 203 8.45 11.37 12.21
N MET A 204 8.26 10.36 11.36
CA MET A 204 9.26 9.30 11.15
C MET A 204 10.59 9.88 10.63
N ARG A 205 10.55 10.73 9.60
CA ARG A 205 11.75 11.42 9.07
C ARG A 205 12.45 12.23 10.14
N GLU A 206 11.71 13.06 10.87
CA GLU A 206 12.27 13.91 11.92
C GLU A 206 12.94 13.07 13.01
N CYS A 207 12.36 11.93 13.37
CA CYS A 207 12.97 10.96 14.28
C CYS A 207 14.28 10.40 13.72
N ILE A 208 14.30 9.96 12.45
CA ILE A 208 15.50 9.41 11.81
C ILE A 208 16.64 10.43 11.82
N ILE A 209 16.36 11.67 11.45
CA ILE A 209 17.35 12.75 11.40
C ILE A 209 17.83 13.13 12.82
N ALA A 210 16.91 13.24 13.78
CA ALA A 210 17.24 13.60 15.16
C ALA A 210 18.18 12.59 15.84
N HIS A 211 18.18 11.33 15.40
CA HIS A 211 19.07 10.29 15.91
C HIS A 211 20.33 10.07 15.06
N GLY A 212 20.61 10.94 14.08
CA GLY A 212 21.85 10.90 13.30
C GLY A 212 21.78 10.15 11.96
N GLY A 213 20.58 9.71 11.55
CA GLY A 213 20.36 9.21 10.19
C GLY A 213 20.33 10.34 9.16
N GLU A 214 20.48 10.01 7.88
CA GLU A 214 20.43 10.96 6.77
C GLU A 214 19.33 10.59 5.79
N ILE A 215 18.66 11.62 5.22
CA ILE A 215 17.70 11.44 4.11
C ILE A 215 18.00 12.49 3.04
N HIS A 216 18.36 12.02 1.84
CA HIS A 216 18.66 12.82 0.67
C HIS A 216 17.48 12.76 -0.30
N PHE A 217 16.69 13.82 -0.33
CA PHE A 217 15.59 13.98 -1.29
C PHE A 217 16.07 14.46 -2.65
N GLU A 218 15.19 14.35 -3.67
CA GLU A 218 15.47 14.75 -5.05
C GLU A 218 16.77 14.12 -5.58
N THR A 219 17.05 12.89 -5.10
CA THR A 219 18.25 12.13 -5.43
C THR A 219 17.86 10.77 -6.01
N CYS A 220 17.69 10.71 -7.31
CA CYS A 220 17.50 9.45 -8.03
C CYS A 220 18.83 8.69 -8.07
N VAL A 221 18.83 7.43 -7.64
CA VAL A 221 20.01 6.58 -7.74
C VAL A 221 20.10 6.06 -9.17
N ASP A 222 20.87 6.78 -9.99
CA ASP A 222 21.23 6.41 -11.35
C ASP A 222 22.36 5.36 -11.38
N LYS A 223 22.74 4.94 -12.58
CA LYS A 223 23.81 3.96 -12.81
C LYS A 223 25.14 4.37 -12.16
N SER A 224 25.53 5.63 -12.26
CA SER A 224 26.78 6.13 -11.71
C SER A 224 26.78 6.09 -10.18
N LEU A 225 25.70 6.57 -9.56
CA LEU A 225 25.56 6.55 -8.11
C LEU A 225 25.42 5.12 -7.59
N PHE A 226 24.63 4.26 -8.25
CA PHE A 226 24.50 2.85 -7.89
C PHE A 226 25.85 2.13 -7.93
N HIS A 227 26.62 2.34 -8.99
CA HIS A 227 27.97 1.78 -9.13
C HIS A 227 28.88 2.25 -7.98
N ASN A 228 28.90 3.55 -7.66
CA ASN A 228 29.69 4.10 -6.57
C ASN A 228 29.28 3.57 -5.19
N LEU A 229 28.00 3.29 -4.98
CA LEU A 229 27.46 2.73 -3.73
C LEU A 229 27.74 1.22 -3.59
N SER A 230 27.80 0.49 -4.70
CA SER A 230 27.92 -0.98 -4.73
C SER A 230 29.34 -1.50 -4.99
N THR A 231 30.25 -0.65 -5.50
CA THR A 231 31.62 -1.04 -5.87
C THR A 231 32.61 -0.66 -4.77
N PRO A 232 33.63 -1.50 -4.46
CA PRO A 232 34.69 -1.17 -3.52
C PRO A 232 35.40 0.15 -3.87
N SER A 233 35.23 1.17 -3.02
CA SER A 233 36.08 2.35 -3.16
C SER A 233 37.53 1.95 -2.81
N LEU A 234 38.50 2.56 -3.49
CA LEU A 234 39.93 2.39 -3.23
C LEU A 234 40.41 2.90 -1.84
N ARG A 235 39.47 3.09 -0.91
CA ARG A 235 39.75 3.38 0.50
C ARG A 235 40.13 2.09 1.19
N GLY A 236 41.43 1.92 1.45
CA GLY A 236 42.08 0.94 2.30
C GLY A 236 41.58 -0.52 2.28
N ALA A 237 42.46 -1.46 2.01
CA ALA A 237 42.17 -2.89 2.13
C ALA A 237 41.68 -3.22 3.56
N GLY A 238 40.38 -3.42 3.75
CA GLY A 238 39.82 -3.82 5.04
C GLY A 238 38.38 -3.36 5.35
N GLU A 239 37.85 -2.31 4.70
CA GLU A 239 36.46 -1.85 4.95
C GLU A 239 35.50 -2.51 3.98
N SER A 240 34.56 -3.29 4.53
CA SER A 240 33.42 -3.82 3.76
C SER A 240 32.46 -2.68 3.43
N HIS A 241 31.93 -2.64 2.19
CA HIS A 241 30.91 -1.67 1.79
C HIS A 241 29.72 -1.70 2.72
N PRO A 242 29.07 -0.54 2.97
CA PRO A 242 27.77 -0.50 3.62
C PRO A 242 26.76 -1.40 2.88
N PRO A 243 25.96 -2.18 3.59
CA PRO A 243 24.86 -2.92 2.97
C PRO A 243 23.84 -1.96 2.35
N ILE A 244 23.26 -2.37 1.22
CA ILE A 244 22.27 -1.57 0.47
C ILE A 244 20.90 -2.24 0.56
N ILE A 245 19.95 -1.58 1.18
CA ILE A 245 18.52 -1.96 1.15
C ILE A 245 17.87 -1.31 -0.07
N LEU A 246 17.40 -2.13 -1.01
CA LEU A 246 16.77 -1.67 -2.24
C LEU A 246 15.25 -1.70 -2.09
N SER A 247 14.61 -0.53 -1.84
CA SER A 247 13.19 -0.36 -1.54
C SER A 247 12.48 0.62 -2.49
N ILE A 248 12.75 0.51 -3.79
CA ILE A 248 12.39 1.44 -4.86
C ILE A 248 10.90 1.54 -5.20
N GLY A 249 10.05 0.65 -4.67
CA GLY A 249 8.65 0.52 -5.10
C GLY A 249 8.51 -0.08 -6.51
N HIS A 250 7.29 -0.43 -6.91
CA HIS A 250 7.07 -1.14 -8.19
C HIS A 250 6.90 -0.22 -9.40
N SER A 251 6.86 1.10 -9.20
CA SER A 251 6.68 2.08 -10.29
C SER A 251 8.00 2.63 -10.85
N ALA A 252 9.16 2.25 -10.30
CA ALA A 252 10.48 2.71 -10.72
C ALA A 252 11.00 1.89 -11.92
N HIS A 253 10.31 1.99 -13.05
CA HIS A 253 10.56 1.20 -14.25
C HIS A 253 11.95 1.46 -14.86
N ASP A 254 12.40 2.70 -14.83
CA ASP A 254 13.76 3.12 -15.20
C ASP A 254 14.84 2.45 -14.33
N THR A 255 14.60 2.36 -13.03
CA THR A 255 15.50 1.71 -12.09
C THR A 255 15.60 0.20 -12.37
N TYR A 256 14.50 -0.49 -12.71
CA TYR A 256 14.58 -1.90 -13.10
C TYR A 256 15.46 -2.12 -14.34
N ARG A 257 15.36 -1.24 -15.35
CA ARG A 257 16.22 -1.32 -16.53
C ARG A 257 17.68 -1.08 -16.18
N MET A 258 17.95 -0.07 -15.37
CA MET A 258 19.30 0.21 -14.86
C MET A 258 19.85 -0.99 -14.07
N LEU A 259 19.08 -1.60 -13.19
CA LEU A 259 19.50 -2.78 -12.42
C LEU A 259 19.84 -3.97 -13.33
N LEU A 260 19.04 -4.19 -14.39
CA LEU A 260 19.30 -5.24 -15.38
C LEU A 260 20.62 -4.99 -16.13
N GLU A 261 20.88 -3.74 -16.53
CA GLU A 261 22.14 -3.34 -17.16
C GLU A 261 23.35 -3.51 -16.23
N GLU A 262 23.19 -3.33 -14.93
CA GLU A 262 24.22 -3.54 -13.91
C GLU A 262 24.35 -5.02 -13.48
N GLY A 263 23.63 -5.94 -14.15
CA GLY A 263 23.75 -7.38 -13.93
C GLY A 263 22.97 -7.89 -12.70
N VAL A 264 22.08 -7.07 -12.12
CA VAL A 264 21.16 -7.53 -11.07
C VAL A 264 20.11 -8.43 -11.69
N ALA A 265 19.98 -9.65 -11.18
CA ALA A 265 18.98 -10.59 -11.68
C ALA A 265 17.55 -10.09 -11.46
N LEU A 266 16.75 -10.12 -12.52
CA LEU A 266 15.32 -9.83 -12.51
C LEU A 266 14.55 -11.02 -13.09
N GLU A 267 13.35 -11.27 -12.56
CA GLU A 267 12.45 -12.32 -13.04
C GLU A 267 11.07 -11.74 -13.36
N PRO A 268 10.44 -12.12 -14.47
CA PRO A 268 9.04 -11.81 -14.72
C PRO A 268 8.14 -12.37 -13.60
N LYS A 269 7.21 -11.57 -13.11
CA LYS A 269 6.33 -11.97 -12.01
C LYS A 269 4.87 -11.74 -12.41
N GLY A 270 4.00 -12.69 -12.04
CA GLY A 270 2.56 -12.52 -12.18
C GLY A 270 2.05 -11.35 -11.31
N PHE A 271 1.07 -10.62 -11.85
CA PHE A 271 0.42 -9.47 -11.23
C PHE A 271 -1.07 -9.44 -11.62
N ALA A 272 -1.75 -8.33 -11.49
CA ALA A 272 -3.12 -8.20 -11.96
C ALA A 272 -3.36 -6.82 -12.56
N MET A 273 -4.17 -6.75 -13.61
CA MET A 273 -4.52 -5.53 -14.32
C MET A 273 -6.00 -5.49 -14.64
N GLY A 274 -6.53 -4.30 -14.84
CA GLY A 274 -7.93 -4.13 -15.22
C GLY A 274 -8.35 -2.67 -15.21
N VAL A 275 -9.50 -2.40 -14.63
CA VAL A 275 -10.14 -1.08 -14.58
C VAL A 275 -10.43 -0.68 -13.15
N ARG A 276 -10.65 0.59 -12.91
CA ARG A 276 -11.17 1.08 -11.64
C ARG A 276 -12.65 1.39 -11.76
N VAL A 277 -13.48 0.74 -10.96
CA VAL A 277 -14.93 0.98 -10.90
C VAL A 277 -15.26 1.94 -9.77
N GLU A 278 -16.16 2.87 -10.04
CA GLU A 278 -16.72 3.78 -9.03
C GLU A 278 -18.24 3.68 -9.02
N HIS A 279 -18.79 3.56 -7.82
CA HIS A 279 -20.23 3.53 -7.53
C HIS A 279 -20.60 4.66 -6.57
N PRO A 280 -21.87 5.09 -6.49
CA PRO A 280 -22.37 5.84 -5.34
C PRO A 280 -22.14 5.04 -4.05
N GLN A 281 -21.58 5.68 -3.01
CA GLN A 281 -21.31 5.00 -1.73
C GLN A 281 -22.61 4.51 -1.07
N SER A 282 -23.69 5.27 -1.22
CA SER A 282 -25.03 4.88 -0.72
C SER A 282 -25.50 3.54 -1.28
N LEU A 283 -25.27 3.30 -2.57
CA LEU A 283 -25.59 2.01 -3.20
C LEU A 283 -24.76 0.87 -2.58
N ILE A 284 -23.46 1.08 -2.39
CA ILE A 284 -22.59 0.07 -1.77
C ILE A 284 -23.01 -0.19 -0.31
N ASN A 285 -23.34 0.86 0.46
CA ASN A 285 -23.90 0.68 1.80
C ASN A 285 -25.17 -0.17 1.78
N GLN A 286 -26.06 0.11 0.85
CA GLN A 286 -27.32 -0.61 0.69
C GLN A 286 -27.11 -2.10 0.36
N LEU A 287 -26.22 -2.40 -0.57
CA LEU A 287 -25.92 -3.77 -1.00
C LEU A 287 -25.18 -4.58 0.07
N MET A 288 -24.18 -3.98 0.71
CA MET A 288 -23.28 -4.70 1.64
C MET A 288 -23.82 -4.77 3.06
N TYR A 289 -24.63 -3.79 3.47
CA TYR A 289 -25.25 -3.73 4.81
C TYR A 289 -26.75 -4.05 4.79
N HIS A 290 -27.26 -4.64 3.70
CA HIS A 290 -28.64 -5.15 3.62
C HIS A 290 -29.70 -4.10 3.97
N ASN A 291 -29.57 -2.88 3.44
CA ASN A 291 -30.48 -1.74 3.69
C ASN A 291 -30.56 -1.31 5.16
N GLN A 292 -29.45 -1.33 5.90
CA GLN A 292 -29.43 -0.74 7.26
C GLN A 292 -29.74 0.76 7.23
N PRO A 293 -30.38 1.30 8.29
CA PRO A 293 -30.64 2.73 8.41
C PRO A 293 -29.32 3.52 8.60
N GLN A 294 -29.37 4.82 8.26
CA GLN A 294 -28.18 5.70 8.27
C GLN A 294 -27.55 5.78 9.66
N GLU A 295 -28.33 5.77 10.73
CA GLU A 295 -27.84 5.81 12.11
C GLU A 295 -26.93 4.62 12.45
N VAL A 296 -27.20 3.45 11.86
CA VAL A 296 -26.33 2.27 12.01
C VAL A 296 -25.06 2.43 11.21
N ILE A 297 -25.15 2.97 9.98
CA ILE A 297 -23.99 3.23 9.12
C ILE A 297 -23.06 4.25 9.78
N ASP A 298 -23.60 5.28 10.43
CA ASP A 298 -22.82 6.30 11.15
C ASP A 298 -21.99 5.69 12.31
N LEU A 299 -22.48 4.61 12.93
CA LEU A 299 -21.77 3.90 14.00
C LEU A 299 -20.66 2.94 13.48
N VAL A 300 -20.88 2.33 12.32
CA VAL A 300 -19.96 1.31 11.78
C VAL A 300 -19.07 1.82 10.66
N GLY A 301 -19.41 2.97 10.08
CA GLY A 301 -18.74 3.56 8.91
C GLY A 301 -19.26 3.00 7.58
N ASN A 302 -18.80 3.60 6.50
CA ASN A 302 -19.17 3.21 5.14
C ASN A 302 -18.76 1.77 4.80
N ALA A 303 -19.65 1.07 4.10
CA ALA A 303 -19.44 -0.31 3.69
C ALA A 303 -18.28 -0.43 2.69
N SER A 304 -17.53 -1.51 2.83
CA SER A 304 -16.53 -1.97 1.88
C SER A 304 -16.85 -3.38 1.40
N TYR A 305 -16.24 -3.78 0.29
CA TYR A 305 -16.39 -5.14 -0.24
C TYR A 305 -15.06 -5.76 -0.62
N SER A 306 -15.03 -7.09 -0.63
CA SER A 306 -13.96 -7.90 -1.21
C SER A 306 -14.61 -8.96 -2.11
N LEU A 307 -14.56 -8.75 -3.41
CA LEU A 307 -15.18 -9.59 -4.42
C LEU A 307 -14.13 -10.45 -5.11
N VAL A 308 -14.46 -11.68 -5.39
CA VAL A 308 -13.59 -12.60 -6.14
C VAL A 308 -14.45 -13.61 -6.89
N THR A 309 -14.06 -13.90 -8.11
CA THR A 309 -14.58 -15.00 -8.95
C THR A 309 -13.46 -15.59 -9.78
N GLN A 310 -13.74 -16.72 -10.43
CA GLN A 310 -12.84 -17.37 -11.37
C GLN A 310 -13.47 -17.38 -12.76
N VAL A 311 -12.73 -16.85 -13.73
CA VAL A 311 -13.19 -16.81 -15.13
C VAL A 311 -12.10 -17.42 -16.02
N GLN A 312 -12.41 -18.51 -16.70
CA GLN A 312 -11.49 -19.20 -17.63
C GLN A 312 -10.10 -19.45 -17.01
N GLY A 313 -10.08 -19.96 -15.76
CA GLY A 313 -8.83 -20.32 -15.06
C GLY A 313 -7.98 -19.15 -14.55
N ARG A 314 -8.52 -17.93 -14.54
CA ARG A 314 -7.88 -16.74 -13.95
C ARG A 314 -8.77 -16.11 -12.88
N GLY A 315 -8.16 -15.62 -11.82
CA GLY A 315 -8.85 -14.84 -10.81
C GLY A 315 -9.32 -13.49 -11.37
N VAL A 316 -10.56 -13.10 -11.07
CA VAL A 316 -11.10 -11.75 -11.26
C VAL A 316 -11.56 -11.26 -9.90
N TYR A 317 -11.01 -10.14 -9.44
CA TYR A 317 -11.25 -9.71 -8.06
C TYR A 317 -11.17 -8.20 -7.86
N SER A 318 -11.81 -7.76 -6.78
CA SER A 318 -11.69 -6.38 -6.31
C SER A 318 -10.33 -6.15 -5.66
N PHE A 319 -9.69 -5.04 -5.99
CA PHE A 319 -8.39 -4.64 -5.49
C PHE A 319 -8.45 -3.24 -4.89
N CYS A 320 -7.87 -3.06 -3.72
CA CYS A 320 -7.76 -1.75 -3.06
C CYS A 320 -9.07 -0.95 -3.05
N MET A 321 -10.18 -1.57 -2.62
CA MET A 321 -11.48 -0.90 -2.49
C MET A 321 -11.40 0.24 -1.48
N CYS A 322 -11.81 1.44 -1.88
CA CYS A 322 -11.77 2.69 -1.12
C CYS A 322 -13.21 3.18 -0.85
N PRO A 323 -13.80 2.85 0.30
CA PRO A 323 -15.10 3.39 0.68
C PRO A 323 -14.99 4.88 0.99
N GLY A 324 -16.01 5.67 0.61
CA GLY A 324 -16.00 7.12 0.78
C GLY A 324 -14.74 7.78 0.24
N GLY A 325 -14.26 7.33 -0.93
CA GLY A 325 -12.98 7.71 -1.50
C GLY A 325 -13.08 8.40 -2.86
N HIS A 326 -11.92 8.60 -3.47
CA HIS A 326 -11.74 9.25 -4.76
C HIS A 326 -10.83 8.43 -5.66
N ILE A 327 -11.06 8.49 -6.97
CA ILE A 327 -10.11 8.00 -7.97
C ILE A 327 -9.07 9.10 -8.23
N VAL A 328 -7.80 8.69 -8.36
CA VAL A 328 -6.67 9.61 -8.57
C VAL A 328 -5.80 9.15 -9.73
N PRO A 329 -5.11 10.08 -10.42
CA PRO A 329 -4.11 9.75 -11.43
C PRO A 329 -2.85 9.17 -10.74
N ALA A 330 -2.40 8.00 -11.18
CA ALA A 330 -1.27 7.28 -10.60
C ALA A 330 -0.18 6.93 -11.62
N GLY A 331 -0.19 7.59 -12.78
CA GLY A 331 0.88 7.50 -13.77
C GLY A 331 2.20 8.11 -13.26
N SER A 332 3.33 7.58 -13.71
CA SER A 332 4.67 8.09 -13.42
C SER A 332 5.41 8.58 -14.66
N SER A 333 4.79 8.49 -15.83
CA SER A 333 5.27 8.95 -17.13
C SER A 333 4.23 9.87 -17.78
N ALA A 334 4.67 10.82 -18.58
CA ALA A 334 3.80 11.78 -19.26
C ALA A 334 2.88 11.12 -20.31
N GLU A 335 3.27 9.97 -20.84
CA GLU A 335 2.54 9.20 -21.85
C GLU A 335 1.91 7.93 -21.25
N SER A 336 1.49 7.98 -20.00
CA SER A 336 0.79 6.87 -19.34
C SER A 336 -0.47 7.35 -18.62
N CYS A 337 -1.57 6.60 -18.75
CA CYS A 337 -2.78 6.82 -17.98
C CYS A 337 -2.99 5.64 -17.02
N VAL A 338 -2.76 5.88 -15.74
CA VAL A 338 -2.96 4.93 -14.67
C VAL A 338 -3.88 5.54 -13.62
N VAL A 339 -4.87 4.78 -13.19
CA VAL A 339 -5.80 5.21 -12.14
C VAL A 339 -5.63 4.36 -10.89
N ASN A 340 -5.78 5.00 -9.73
CA ASN A 340 -5.79 4.34 -8.43
C ASN A 340 -6.85 5.00 -7.53
N GLY A 341 -7.03 4.53 -6.30
CA GLY A 341 -7.98 5.10 -5.35
C GLY A 341 -7.34 5.49 -4.04
N MET A 342 -7.92 6.51 -3.44
CA MET A 342 -7.58 6.95 -2.09
C MET A 342 -8.82 7.28 -1.29
N SER A 343 -8.70 7.31 0.04
CA SER A 343 -9.70 7.88 0.95
C SER A 343 -9.02 8.68 2.05
N ALA A 344 -9.68 9.74 2.48
CA ALA A 344 -9.34 10.43 3.71
C ALA A 344 -9.71 9.59 4.94
N SER A 345 -9.20 9.96 6.11
CA SER A 345 -9.44 9.24 7.38
C SER A 345 -10.93 9.10 7.73
N HIS A 346 -11.76 10.04 7.32
CA HIS A 346 -13.20 10.02 7.59
C HIS A 346 -14.03 9.25 6.54
N ARG A 347 -13.45 8.92 5.37
CA ARG A 347 -14.12 8.16 4.30
C ARG A 347 -15.51 8.71 3.96
N ASN A 348 -15.65 10.03 3.83
CA ASN A 348 -16.93 10.73 3.71
C ASN A 348 -17.26 11.25 2.30
N SER A 349 -16.53 10.83 1.28
CA SER A 349 -16.90 11.10 -0.11
C SER A 349 -18.18 10.34 -0.48
N PRO A 350 -19.02 10.88 -1.37
CA PRO A 350 -20.23 10.19 -1.84
C PRO A 350 -19.95 8.98 -2.74
N TYR A 351 -18.68 8.69 -3.01
CA TYR A 351 -18.26 7.64 -3.91
C TYR A 351 -17.55 6.48 -3.19
N ALA A 352 -17.71 5.29 -3.74
CA ALA A 352 -17.00 4.07 -3.40
C ALA A 352 -16.28 3.56 -4.65
N ASN A 353 -14.98 3.39 -4.61
CA ASN A 353 -14.23 2.92 -5.77
C ASN A 353 -13.33 1.72 -5.47
N SER A 354 -13.05 0.92 -6.49
CA SER A 354 -12.21 -0.28 -6.39
C SER A 354 -11.54 -0.60 -7.71
N GLY A 355 -10.30 -1.01 -7.70
CA GLY A 355 -9.74 -1.75 -8.82
C GLY A 355 -10.53 -3.04 -9.02
N MET A 356 -10.85 -3.38 -10.26
CA MET A 356 -11.41 -4.68 -10.67
C MET A 356 -10.43 -5.26 -11.67
N VAL A 357 -9.69 -6.27 -11.22
CA VAL A 357 -8.49 -6.73 -11.91
C VAL A 357 -8.56 -8.22 -12.23
N VAL A 358 -7.87 -8.60 -13.29
CA VAL A 358 -7.68 -9.97 -13.76
C VAL A 358 -6.25 -10.40 -13.46
N GLU A 359 -6.07 -11.61 -12.93
CA GLU A 359 -4.77 -12.25 -12.78
C GLU A 359 -4.06 -12.36 -14.13
N ILE A 360 -2.85 -11.84 -14.22
CA ILE A 360 -1.94 -11.90 -15.36
C ILE A 360 -0.73 -12.73 -14.97
N ARG A 361 -0.40 -13.73 -15.77
CA ARG A 361 0.78 -14.56 -15.59
C ARG A 361 1.80 -14.29 -16.69
N PRO A 362 3.08 -14.58 -16.47
CA PRO A 362 4.12 -14.38 -17.50
C PRO A 362 3.81 -15.08 -18.83
N GLU A 363 3.16 -16.27 -18.80
CA GLU A 363 2.76 -16.97 -20.00
C GLU A 363 1.64 -16.27 -20.78
N ASP A 364 0.76 -15.51 -20.14
CA ASP A 364 -0.29 -14.74 -20.82
C ASP A 364 0.32 -13.61 -21.65
N VAL A 365 1.34 -12.95 -21.13
CA VAL A 365 2.07 -11.86 -21.81
C VAL A 365 2.82 -12.38 -23.04
N ARG A 366 3.48 -13.52 -22.94
CA ARG A 366 4.22 -14.13 -24.05
C ARG A 366 3.31 -14.59 -25.20
N ALA A 367 2.10 -15.04 -24.88
CA ALA A 367 1.13 -15.48 -25.87
C ALA A 367 0.59 -14.33 -26.75
N GLU A 368 0.54 -13.11 -26.24
CA GLU A 368 0.03 -11.92 -26.94
C GLU A 368 1.07 -11.28 -27.90
N ALA A 369 2.26 -11.84 -28.01
CA ALA A 369 3.32 -11.43 -28.93
C ALA A 369 3.78 -9.96 -28.81
N TYR A 370 3.49 -9.28 -27.70
CA TYR A 370 3.80 -7.87 -27.54
C TYR A 370 5.27 -7.59 -27.23
N MET A 371 5.96 -8.53 -26.57
CA MET A 371 7.34 -8.32 -26.10
C MET A 371 8.14 -9.63 -26.09
N TYR A 372 9.42 -9.58 -26.43
CA TYR A 372 10.25 -10.77 -26.49
C TYR A 372 11.61 -10.59 -25.82
N GLY A 373 11.87 -11.37 -24.77
CA GLY A 373 13.24 -11.74 -24.39
C GLY A 373 14.06 -10.70 -23.63
N SER A 374 13.44 -9.59 -23.18
CA SER A 374 14.16 -8.59 -22.36
C SER A 374 14.43 -9.06 -20.92
N GLY A 375 13.72 -10.13 -20.45
CA GLY A 375 13.73 -10.56 -19.05
C GLY A 375 12.74 -9.78 -18.15
N ILE A 376 12.11 -8.72 -18.69
CA ILE A 376 11.11 -7.89 -18.02
C ILE A 376 9.83 -7.74 -18.84
N ASP A 377 9.51 -8.74 -19.65
CA ASP A 377 8.35 -8.76 -20.58
C ASP A 377 7.03 -8.37 -19.90
N THR A 378 6.83 -8.77 -18.66
CA THR A 378 5.65 -8.43 -17.85
C THR A 378 5.56 -6.95 -17.48
N LEU A 379 6.70 -6.28 -17.29
CA LEU A 379 6.78 -4.84 -17.06
C LEU A 379 6.50 -4.07 -18.35
N GLU A 380 7.05 -4.51 -19.47
CA GLU A 380 6.83 -3.90 -20.78
C GLU A 380 5.37 -4.00 -21.21
N PHE A 381 4.70 -5.13 -20.94
CA PHE A 381 3.26 -5.28 -21.14
C PHE A 381 2.44 -4.31 -20.26
N GLN A 382 2.85 -4.10 -19.03
CA GLN A 382 2.22 -3.12 -18.13
C GLN A 382 2.32 -1.71 -18.71
N GLU A 383 3.52 -1.28 -19.14
CA GLU A 383 3.76 0.03 -19.74
C GLU A 383 2.98 0.21 -21.06
N TRP A 384 2.96 -0.82 -21.89
CA TRP A 384 2.19 -0.79 -23.13
C TRP A 384 0.71 -0.52 -22.88
N LEU A 385 0.08 -1.22 -21.94
CA LEU A 385 -1.34 -1.01 -21.63
C LEU A 385 -1.62 0.35 -20.98
N GLU A 386 -0.67 0.88 -20.19
CA GLU A 386 -0.74 2.22 -19.63
C GLU A 386 -0.67 3.30 -20.74
N HIS A 387 0.12 3.06 -21.77
CA HIS A 387 0.21 3.93 -22.93
C HIS A 387 -1.05 3.85 -23.83
N GLU A 388 -1.59 2.65 -24.08
CA GLU A 388 -2.88 2.49 -24.77
C GLU A 388 -3.99 3.27 -24.05
N ALA A 389 -4.05 3.20 -22.71
CA ALA A 389 -5.00 3.97 -21.93
C ALA A 389 -4.81 5.48 -22.09
N PHE A 390 -3.57 5.95 -22.18
CA PHE A 390 -3.26 7.37 -22.46
C PHE A 390 -3.77 7.80 -23.84
N LEU A 391 -3.56 7.01 -24.87
CA LEU A 391 -4.04 7.31 -26.23
C LEU A 391 -5.58 7.35 -26.29
N HIS A 392 -6.25 6.47 -25.57
CA HIS A 392 -7.71 6.40 -25.51
C HIS A 392 -8.34 7.40 -24.52
N GLY A 393 -7.56 8.06 -23.67
CA GLY A 393 -7.96 9.09 -22.73
C GLY A 393 -7.86 10.51 -23.27
N GLY A 394 -7.36 10.72 -24.50
CA GLY A 394 -7.23 12.07 -25.10
C GLY A 394 -5.85 12.69 -24.98
N THR A 395 -4.83 11.90 -24.67
CA THR A 395 -3.39 12.28 -24.64
C THR A 395 -3.01 13.34 -23.60
N ASP A 396 -3.74 13.38 -22.50
CA ASP A 396 -3.40 14.11 -21.29
C ASP A 396 -3.72 13.24 -20.05
N ASN A 397 -3.93 13.83 -18.88
CA ASN A 397 -4.27 13.05 -17.67
C ASN A 397 -5.76 12.65 -17.60
N GLN A 398 -6.57 12.91 -18.61
CA GLN A 398 -7.95 12.42 -18.67
C GLN A 398 -7.95 10.90 -18.83
N ALA A 399 -8.84 10.22 -18.10
CA ALA A 399 -8.93 8.77 -18.18
C ALA A 399 -9.99 8.30 -19.18
N PRO A 400 -9.71 7.26 -19.98
CA PRO A 400 -10.74 6.60 -20.78
C PRO A 400 -11.75 5.94 -19.85
N ALA A 401 -13.05 6.17 -20.09
CA ALA A 401 -14.11 5.71 -19.21
C ALA A 401 -15.32 5.17 -19.97
N GLN A 402 -16.07 4.28 -19.31
CA GLN A 402 -17.30 3.70 -19.85
C GLN A 402 -18.28 3.45 -18.69
N ARG A 403 -19.59 3.57 -18.91
CA ARG A 403 -20.57 3.10 -17.93
C ARG A 403 -20.37 1.61 -17.68
N LEU A 404 -20.44 1.18 -16.44
CA LEU A 404 -20.22 -0.23 -16.08
C LEU A 404 -21.14 -1.17 -16.87
N ARG A 405 -22.42 -0.83 -16.99
CA ARG A 405 -23.38 -1.64 -17.75
C ARG A 405 -23.07 -1.68 -19.25
N ASP A 406 -22.70 -0.53 -19.84
CA ASP A 406 -22.37 -0.45 -21.27
C ASP A 406 -21.11 -1.27 -21.60
N PHE A 407 -20.10 -1.25 -20.71
CA PHE A 407 -18.91 -2.10 -20.84
C PHE A 407 -19.28 -3.58 -20.87
N VAL A 408 -20.14 -4.02 -19.95
CA VAL A 408 -20.54 -5.43 -19.85
C VAL A 408 -21.40 -5.85 -21.04
N GLU A 409 -22.19 -4.95 -21.60
CA GLU A 409 -23.07 -5.20 -22.75
C GLU A 409 -22.41 -4.88 -24.12
N GLY A 410 -21.15 -4.39 -24.13
CA GLY A 410 -20.43 -4.07 -25.37
C GLY A 410 -21.02 -2.86 -26.11
N ARG A 411 -21.32 -1.76 -25.41
CA ARG A 411 -21.93 -0.56 -26.00
C ARG A 411 -21.14 0.71 -25.69
N LEU A 412 -21.13 1.66 -26.61
CA LEU A 412 -20.59 2.99 -26.35
C LEU A 412 -21.48 3.73 -25.34
N SER A 413 -20.86 4.30 -24.31
CA SER A 413 -21.53 5.24 -23.40
C SER A 413 -21.66 6.60 -24.07
N ARG A 414 -22.88 7.04 -24.33
CA ARG A 414 -23.14 8.36 -24.93
C ARG A 414 -22.87 9.49 -23.94
N ASP A 415 -23.04 9.23 -22.68
CA ASP A 415 -22.77 10.10 -21.54
C ASP A 415 -22.17 9.29 -20.39
N LEU A 416 -21.49 9.94 -19.48
CA LEU A 416 -20.88 9.30 -18.30
C LEU A 416 -21.49 9.88 -17.03
N PRO A 417 -21.68 9.07 -15.98
CA PRO A 417 -22.09 9.61 -14.68
C PRO A 417 -20.99 10.49 -14.09
N ALA A 418 -21.35 11.38 -13.18
CA ALA A 418 -20.36 12.13 -12.41
C ALA A 418 -19.46 11.16 -11.66
N CYS A 419 -18.17 11.46 -11.62
CA CYS A 419 -17.15 10.66 -10.94
C CYS A 419 -16.17 11.54 -10.16
N SER A 420 -15.40 10.92 -9.29
CA SER A 420 -14.46 11.62 -8.42
C SER A 420 -13.11 11.93 -9.07
N TYR A 421 -12.85 11.48 -10.28
CA TYR A 421 -11.59 11.66 -10.98
C TYR A 421 -11.42 13.09 -11.48
N LEU A 422 -10.59 13.88 -10.80
CA LEU A 422 -10.46 15.32 -11.03
C LEU A 422 -9.89 15.73 -12.41
N PRO A 423 -8.91 15.01 -13.01
CA PRO A 423 -8.42 15.39 -14.33
C PRO A 423 -9.47 15.29 -15.44
N GLY A 424 -10.59 14.60 -15.20
CA GLY A 424 -11.65 14.40 -16.17
C GLY A 424 -11.62 13.06 -16.87
N VAL A 425 -12.72 12.71 -17.52
CA VAL A 425 -12.89 11.42 -18.20
C VAL A 425 -13.35 11.62 -19.63
N VAL A 426 -12.94 10.70 -20.51
CA VAL A 426 -13.34 10.65 -21.91
C VAL A 426 -14.09 9.35 -22.17
N SER A 427 -15.28 9.44 -22.82
CA SER A 427 -16.01 8.24 -23.19
C SER A 427 -15.20 7.42 -24.20
N SER A 428 -14.93 6.18 -23.86
CA SER A 428 -14.10 5.26 -24.64
C SER A 428 -14.65 3.85 -24.56
N ARG A 429 -14.46 3.07 -25.63
CA ARG A 429 -14.87 1.66 -25.73
C ARG A 429 -13.80 0.76 -25.09
N LEU A 430 -13.70 0.78 -23.74
CA LEU A 430 -12.75 -0.08 -23.01
C LEU A 430 -12.94 -1.58 -23.37
N ASP A 431 -14.16 -1.99 -23.68
CA ASP A 431 -14.49 -3.33 -24.13
C ASP A 431 -13.91 -3.70 -25.51
N GLU A 432 -13.47 -2.73 -26.31
CA GLU A 432 -12.87 -2.98 -27.63
C GLU A 432 -11.33 -2.98 -27.60
N TRP A 433 -10.71 -2.04 -26.88
CA TRP A 433 -9.26 -1.89 -26.91
C TRP A 433 -8.52 -2.60 -25.76
N LEU A 434 -9.19 -2.90 -24.66
CA LEU A 434 -8.56 -3.75 -23.64
C LEU A 434 -8.23 -5.13 -24.25
N PRO A 435 -7.05 -5.72 -23.94
CA PRO A 435 -6.73 -7.07 -24.37
C PRO A 435 -7.88 -8.03 -24.08
N ALA A 436 -8.25 -8.83 -25.08
CA ALA A 436 -9.44 -9.68 -25.00
C ALA A 436 -9.45 -10.59 -23.77
N HIS A 437 -8.28 -11.10 -23.37
CA HIS A 437 -8.13 -11.94 -22.18
C HIS A 437 -8.35 -11.16 -20.86
N ILE A 438 -8.28 -9.83 -20.86
CA ILE A 438 -8.62 -8.96 -19.74
C ILE A 438 -10.09 -8.52 -19.84
N GLY A 439 -10.49 -7.93 -20.98
CA GLY A 439 -11.82 -7.36 -21.16
C GLY A 439 -12.95 -8.38 -20.98
N LEU A 440 -12.86 -9.54 -21.64
CA LEU A 440 -13.90 -10.59 -21.55
C LEU A 440 -14.00 -11.18 -20.13
N ARG A 441 -12.86 -11.34 -19.43
CA ARG A 441 -12.88 -11.82 -18.04
C ARG A 441 -13.48 -10.81 -17.09
N LEU A 442 -13.21 -9.52 -17.26
CA LEU A 442 -13.84 -8.45 -16.48
C LEU A 442 -15.35 -8.42 -16.70
N GLN A 443 -15.81 -8.47 -17.96
CA GLN A 443 -17.24 -8.50 -18.28
C GLN A 443 -17.95 -9.68 -17.60
N GLN A 444 -17.36 -10.88 -17.66
CA GLN A 444 -17.92 -12.05 -16.99
C GLN A 444 -17.85 -11.92 -15.46
N GLY A 445 -16.76 -11.40 -14.92
CA GLY A 445 -16.60 -11.14 -13.49
C GLY A 445 -17.67 -10.19 -12.96
N PHE A 446 -17.97 -9.09 -13.67
CA PHE A 446 -19.04 -8.17 -13.30
C PHE A 446 -20.43 -8.83 -13.34
N ARG A 447 -20.71 -9.72 -14.30
CA ARG A 447 -21.95 -10.51 -14.31
C ARG A 447 -22.04 -11.46 -13.11
N ASP A 448 -20.93 -12.05 -12.70
CA ASP A 448 -20.87 -12.92 -11.52
C ASP A 448 -21.12 -12.12 -10.23
N PHE A 449 -20.57 -10.90 -10.13
CA PHE A 449 -20.81 -10.01 -8.99
C PHE A 449 -22.24 -9.50 -8.94
N GLU A 450 -22.86 -9.20 -10.10
CA GLU A 450 -24.30 -8.88 -10.17
C GLU A 450 -25.18 -10.03 -9.66
N ARG A 451 -24.85 -11.28 -10.02
CA ARG A 451 -25.60 -12.44 -9.51
C ARG A 451 -25.52 -12.58 -7.99
N LYS A 452 -24.38 -12.22 -7.42
CA LYS A 452 -24.14 -12.28 -5.98
C LYS A 452 -24.70 -11.08 -5.23
N TYR A 453 -24.67 -9.92 -5.83
CA TYR A 453 -25.11 -8.64 -5.28
C TYR A 453 -26.00 -7.93 -6.33
N PRO A 454 -27.28 -8.28 -6.45
CA PRO A 454 -28.18 -7.67 -7.43
C PRO A 454 -28.26 -6.15 -7.28
N GLY A 455 -28.00 -5.42 -8.37
CA GLY A 455 -27.87 -3.96 -8.39
C GLY A 455 -26.41 -3.46 -8.44
N PHE A 456 -25.41 -4.34 -8.33
CA PHE A 456 -24.00 -3.95 -8.49
C PHE A 456 -23.71 -3.49 -9.93
N LEU A 457 -24.29 -4.16 -10.93
CA LEU A 457 -24.21 -3.80 -12.34
C LEU A 457 -25.25 -2.72 -12.67
N THR A 458 -24.90 -1.46 -12.49
CA THR A 458 -25.77 -0.30 -12.65
C THR A 458 -25.27 0.70 -13.70
N ASN A 459 -26.16 1.55 -14.21
CA ASN A 459 -25.82 2.70 -15.05
C ASN A 459 -25.24 3.88 -14.25
N GLU A 460 -25.37 3.88 -12.93
CA GLU A 460 -24.81 4.90 -12.05
C GLU A 460 -23.30 4.68 -11.77
N ALA A 461 -22.80 3.50 -12.10
CA ALA A 461 -21.38 3.17 -11.96
C ALA A 461 -20.61 3.45 -13.25
N VAL A 462 -19.38 3.92 -13.08
CA VAL A 462 -18.42 4.15 -14.16
C VAL A 462 -17.16 3.33 -13.94
N ILE A 463 -16.56 2.87 -15.02
CA ILE A 463 -15.22 2.28 -15.02
C ILE A 463 -14.24 3.21 -15.73
N LEU A 464 -13.02 3.29 -15.20
CA LEU A 464 -11.91 4.06 -15.76
C LEU A 464 -10.73 3.11 -16.05
N GLY A 465 -10.04 3.31 -17.15
CA GLY A 465 -8.82 2.58 -17.50
C GLY A 465 -7.57 3.41 -17.24
N VAL A 466 -6.45 2.78 -16.84
CA VAL A 466 -6.35 1.39 -16.37
C VAL A 466 -5.88 1.32 -14.94
N GLU A 467 -6.31 0.30 -14.21
CA GLU A 467 -5.72 -0.12 -12.94
C GLU A 467 -4.64 -1.15 -13.26
N SER A 468 -3.39 -0.73 -13.44
CA SER A 468 -2.29 -1.60 -13.89
C SER A 468 -1.31 -1.95 -12.78
N ARG A 469 -1.25 -1.15 -11.71
CA ARG A 469 -0.21 -1.21 -10.69
C ARG A 469 -0.67 -1.86 -9.39
N SER A 470 -1.31 -3.04 -9.50
CA SER A 470 -1.77 -3.81 -8.34
C SER A 470 -0.62 -4.44 -7.54
N SER A 471 0.49 -4.76 -8.21
CA SER A 471 1.73 -5.26 -7.61
C SER A 471 2.86 -5.16 -8.64
N SER A 472 4.11 -5.41 -8.19
CA SER A 472 5.25 -5.46 -9.11
C SER A 472 5.05 -6.51 -10.20
N ALA A 473 5.36 -6.15 -11.44
CA ALA A 473 5.41 -7.05 -12.58
C ALA A 473 6.73 -7.84 -12.66
N VAL A 474 7.72 -7.47 -11.85
CA VAL A 474 9.03 -8.13 -11.77
C VAL A 474 9.35 -8.53 -10.33
N ARG A 475 10.27 -9.48 -10.20
CA ARG A 475 10.88 -9.87 -8.93
C ARG A 475 12.39 -9.69 -9.03
N ILE A 476 13.01 -9.20 -7.95
CA ILE A 476 14.45 -9.19 -7.76
C ILE A 476 14.78 -10.36 -6.84
N PRO A 477 15.30 -11.50 -7.37
CA PRO A 477 15.52 -12.71 -6.58
C PRO A 477 16.50 -12.48 -5.43
N ARG A 478 16.17 -13.05 -4.25
CA ARG A 478 17.00 -13.00 -3.05
C ARG A 478 17.00 -14.32 -2.30
N ALA A 479 18.10 -14.62 -1.62
CA ALA A 479 18.22 -15.81 -0.78
C ALA A 479 17.26 -15.70 0.43
N PRO A 480 16.43 -16.73 0.73
CA PRO A 480 15.44 -16.66 1.79
C PRO A 480 16.03 -16.45 3.20
N GLU A 481 17.20 -17.00 3.46
CA GLU A 481 17.86 -17.00 4.78
C GLU A 481 18.52 -15.66 5.08
N THR A 482 19.20 -15.06 4.07
CA THR A 482 19.99 -13.84 4.23
C THR A 482 19.29 -12.59 3.74
N LEU A 483 18.27 -12.74 2.92
CA LEU A 483 17.57 -11.68 2.17
C LEU A 483 18.47 -10.90 1.19
N GLN A 484 19.68 -11.37 0.92
CA GLN A 484 20.57 -10.79 -0.07
C GLN A 484 20.18 -11.21 -1.48
N SER A 485 20.41 -10.30 -2.46
CA SER A 485 20.28 -10.61 -3.89
C SER A 485 21.12 -11.83 -4.26
N VAL A 486 20.57 -12.70 -5.11
CA VAL A 486 21.29 -13.90 -5.59
C VAL A 486 22.41 -13.55 -6.57
N SER A 487 22.38 -12.38 -7.20
CA SER A 487 23.35 -11.94 -8.20
C SER A 487 24.30 -10.85 -7.70
N THR A 488 23.91 -10.11 -6.67
CA THR A 488 24.66 -8.93 -6.21
C THR A 488 24.88 -9.02 -4.70
N PRO A 489 26.08 -9.30 -4.26
CA PRO A 489 26.42 -9.36 -2.83
C PRO A 489 26.12 -8.03 -2.13
N ASN A 490 25.74 -8.10 -0.86
CA ASN A 490 25.49 -6.95 -0.01
C ASN A 490 24.29 -6.05 -0.42
N LEU A 491 23.53 -6.45 -1.47
CA LEU A 491 22.28 -5.84 -1.88
C LEU A 491 21.11 -6.61 -1.27
N TYR A 492 20.20 -5.91 -0.61
CA TYR A 492 19.01 -6.47 0.07
C TYR A 492 17.72 -5.94 -0.60
N PRO A 493 17.25 -6.61 -1.67
CA PRO A 493 15.99 -6.22 -2.32
C PRO A 493 14.82 -6.43 -1.38
N CYS A 494 14.02 -5.39 -1.12
CA CYS A 494 12.88 -5.50 -0.22
C CYS A 494 11.66 -4.69 -0.68
N GLY A 495 10.53 -4.98 -0.05
CA GLY A 495 9.27 -4.30 -0.28
C GLY A 495 8.57 -4.73 -1.56
N GLU A 496 7.70 -3.86 -2.04
CA GLU A 496 6.85 -4.12 -3.19
C GLU A 496 7.64 -4.11 -4.50
N GLY A 497 8.65 -3.23 -4.62
CA GLY A 497 9.52 -3.16 -5.78
C GLY A 497 10.34 -4.43 -6.00
N ALA A 498 10.77 -5.08 -4.94
CA ALA A 498 11.46 -6.37 -5.04
C ALA A 498 10.52 -7.56 -5.30
N GLY A 499 9.19 -7.34 -5.36
CA GLY A 499 8.19 -8.37 -5.65
C GLY A 499 7.79 -9.24 -4.45
N TYR A 500 8.15 -8.83 -3.22
CA TYR A 500 7.89 -9.61 -2.00
C TYR A 500 6.78 -9.03 -1.12
N ALA A 501 6.30 -7.83 -1.37
CA ALA A 501 5.22 -7.19 -0.63
C ALA A 501 4.09 -6.74 -1.58
N GLY A 502 2.97 -6.29 -1.02
CA GLY A 502 1.83 -5.77 -1.78
C GLY A 502 0.98 -4.85 -0.90
N GLY A 503 1.58 -3.79 -0.39
CA GLY A 503 0.94 -2.77 0.45
C GLY A 503 1.80 -2.30 1.62
N ILE A 504 1.35 -1.29 2.34
CA ILE A 504 2.09 -0.55 3.37
C ILE A 504 2.68 -1.49 4.43
N THR A 505 1.85 -2.25 5.11
CA THR A 505 2.27 -3.12 6.24
C THR A 505 3.23 -4.22 5.81
N SER A 506 2.95 -4.87 4.69
CA SER A 506 3.85 -5.94 4.20
C SER A 506 5.19 -5.40 3.71
N SER A 507 5.22 -4.18 3.15
CA SER A 507 6.46 -3.50 2.76
C SER A 507 7.25 -3.07 4.00
N ALA A 508 6.60 -2.49 5.00
CA ALA A 508 7.21 -2.14 6.28
C ALA A 508 7.85 -3.35 6.96
N LEU A 509 7.13 -4.46 7.06
CA LEU A 509 7.67 -5.71 7.63
C LEU A 509 8.88 -6.24 6.85
N ASP A 510 8.84 -6.15 5.53
CA ASP A 510 9.94 -6.62 4.69
C ASP A 510 11.19 -5.74 4.87
N GLY A 511 11.01 -4.43 5.05
CA GLY A 511 12.08 -3.49 5.42
C GLY A 511 12.66 -3.77 6.80
N ILE A 512 11.81 -3.99 7.81
CA ILE A 512 12.24 -4.42 9.15
C ILE A 512 13.09 -5.69 9.07
N ASN A 513 12.62 -6.71 8.34
CA ASN A 513 13.35 -7.98 8.22
C ASN A 513 14.70 -7.80 7.51
N ALA A 514 14.79 -6.96 6.48
CA ALA A 514 16.06 -6.65 5.81
C ALA A 514 17.05 -5.96 6.76
N ALA A 515 16.58 -5.00 7.56
CA ALA A 515 17.39 -4.31 8.56
C ALA A 515 17.88 -5.27 9.67
N LEU A 516 17.00 -6.15 10.15
CA LEU A 516 17.37 -7.18 11.15
C LEU A 516 18.45 -8.12 10.59
N LYS A 517 18.36 -8.53 9.32
CA LYS A 517 19.40 -9.35 8.69
C LYS A 517 20.74 -8.63 8.59
N ILE A 518 20.74 -7.32 8.42
CA ILE A 518 21.94 -6.50 8.45
C ILE A 518 22.49 -6.42 9.88
N ALA A 519 21.65 -6.23 10.90
CA ALA A 519 22.05 -6.22 12.29
C ALA A 519 22.66 -7.57 12.72
N GLU A 520 22.00 -8.70 12.36
CA GLU A 520 22.54 -10.05 12.59
C GLU A 520 23.95 -10.23 11.98
N LYS A 521 24.20 -9.72 10.77
CA LYS A 521 25.52 -9.76 10.12
C LYS A 521 26.60 -9.04 10.94
N TYR A 522 26.21 -8.03 11.70
CA TYR A 522 27.11 -7.28 12.58
C TYR A 522 27.16 -7.81 14.01
N ASN A 523 26.45 -8.93 14.32
CA ASN A 523 26.29 -9.49 15.65
C ASN A 523 25.68 -8.50 16.67
N LEU A 524 24.64 -7.77 16.25
CA LEU A 524 23.90 -6.78 17.04
C LEU A 524 22.48 -7.27 17.36
#